data_9c4d096781bd596f3e8073178b56e4a3
#
_entry.id   9c4d096781bd596f3e8073178b56e4a3
#
_cell.length_a   1.000
_cell.length_b   1.000
_cell.length_c   1.000
_cell.angle_alpha   90.00
_cell.angle_beta   90.00
_cell.angle_gamma   90.00
#
_symmetry.space_group_name_H-M   'P 1'
#
loop_
_entity.id
_entity.type
_entity.pdbx_description
1 polymer ?
#
loop_
_entity_poly.entity_id
_entity_poly.type
_entity_poly.pdbx_seq_one_letter_code
_entity_poly.pdbx_strand_id
1 'polypeptide(L)'
;MSESHLSNVWFSVTPLEVASGHGCWVTTTGGEEYLDFAAGIAVNSTGHAHPKVAKAIADQAQRFIHAQVNVFKHDLLEPLAAKLADLSPGAIDTFFYANSGAEITEAAVKLAKQATKRPHVVVFSGSFHGRTHLTMAMTTSKTSYRAGHAPLPAGIFVAPYPSPLAEDQDVEVARALQGFDHLLKSMTAPDETAAVILEPVLGEGGYIPAPPAFIHGLVERCRAHGILFIADEVQSGFGRTGTMFAVEHYGLEPDIICMAKGIASGFPFAALGTRRELDDKWTKGSHGGTYGGNAMGCAAALATIEIMSDPAFLANVNARGEQLQAGIRELQREHDVITQVRGLGLMVGTEFSDAARVAAIQKHCLEEGRLILMNAGTYGTCLRWMPPLVVNEAEIDLALAAFAAALKATA
;
A
#
# COMPACT_ATOMS: atom_id res chain seq x y z
N MET A 1 -6.71 26.65 27.06
CA MET A 1 -6.15 25.82 25.98
C MET A 1 -5.93 26.78 24.79
N SER A 2 -4.72 26.87 24.25
CA SER A 2 -4.47 27.66 23.05
C SER A 2 -5.28 27.10 21.90
N GLU A 3 -5.88 27.96 21.09
CA GLU A 3 -6.61 27.54 19.88
C GLU A 3 -5.63 26.83 18.94
N SER A 4 -5.98 25.63 18.44
CA SER A 4 -5.10 24.88 17.54
C SER A 4 -5.02 25.59 16.19
N HIS A 5 -3.82 25.73 15.65
CA HIS A 5 -3.58 26.25 14.30
C HIS A 5 -3.55 25.13 13.23
N LEU A 6 -3.76 23.86 13.61
CA LEU A 6 -3.85 22.73 12.68
C LEU A 6 -5.22 22.73 11.98
N SER A 7 -5.21 22.36 10.71
CA SER A 7 -6.44 22.21 9.94
C SER A 7 -7.32 21.09 10.52
N ASN A 8 -8.64 21.33 10.60
CA ASN A 8 -9.64 20.35 11.04
C ASN A 8 -9.76 19.13 10.14
N VAL A 9 -9.14 19.12 8.96
CA VAL A 9 -9.10 17.95 8.06
C VAL A 9 -8.21 16.84 8.61
N TRP A 10 -7.26 17.19 9.51
CA TRP A 10 -6.41 16.20 10.15
C TRP A 10 -7.20 15.37 11.17
N PHE A 11 -7.12 14.07 11.02
CA PHE A 11 -7.71 13.11 11.95
C PHE A 11 -6.61 12.18 12.49
N SER A 12 -6.48 12.12 13.82
CA SER A 12 -5.56 11.21 14.50
C SER A 12 -6.32 10.02 15.07
N VAL A 13 -5.85 8.81 14.77
CA VAL A 13 -6.43 7.56 15.30
C VAL A 13 -6.16 7.42 16.81
N THR A 14 -5.04 7.99 17.27
CA THR A 14 -4.63 7.98 18.68
C THR A 14 -4.39 9.41 19.15
N PRO A 15 -4.50 9.69 20.48
CA PRO A 15 -4.13 10.99 21.05
C PRO A 15 -2.62 11.12 21.33
N LEU A 16 -1.80 10.13 20.93
CA LEU A 16 -0.38 10.09 21.29
C LEU A 16 0.43 11.16 20.53
N GLU A 17 1.31 11.84 21.26
CA GLU A 17 2.33 12.72 20.72
C GLU A 17 3.68 12.01 20.77
N VAL A 18 4.21 11.61 19.60
CA VAL A 18 5.44 10.85 19.48
C VAL A 18 6.65 11.78 19.49
N ALA A 19 7.60 11.51 20.39
CA ALA A 19 8.88 12.23 20.49
C ALA A 19 10.01 11.52 19.75
N SER A 20 10.04 10.18 19.77
CA SER A 20 11.08 9.37 19.12
C SER A 20 10.56 7.98 18.77
N GLY A 21 11.35 7.20 18.03
CA GLY A 21 11.03 5.80 17.75
C GLY A 21 12.27 5.01 17.35
N HIS A 22 12.21 3.69 17.55
CA HIS A 22 13.26 2.76 17.13
C HIS A 22 12.65 1.38 16.83
N GLY A 23 13.10 0.72 15.78
CA GLY A 23 12.54 -0.57 15.40
C GLY A 23 11.02 -0.52 15.27
N CYS A 24 10.32 -1.33 16.05
CA CYS A 24 8.85 -1.37 16.11
C CYS A 24 8.23 -0.49 17.20
N TRP A 25 9.02 0.30 17.90
CA TRP A 25 8.58 1.06 19.06
C TRP A 25 8.57 2.56 18.82
N VAL A 26 7.59 3.23 19.40
CA VAL A 26 7.52 4.70 19.48
C VAL A 26 7.47 5.12 20.94
N THR A 27 8.18 6.21 21.27
CA THR A 27 8.17 6.84 22.59
C THR A 27 7.42 8.16 22.50
N THR A 28 6.45 8.35 23.40
CA THR A 28 5.68 9.59 23.48
C THR A 28 6.47 10.72 24.13
N THR A 29 5.95 11.95 24.05
CA THR A 29 6.48 13.11 24.79
C THR A 29 6.38 12.93 26.31
N GLY A 30 5.51 12.06 26.80
CA GLY A 30 5.39 11.66 28.20
C GLY A 30 6.38 10.58 28.64
N GLY A 31 7.12 9.99 27.71
CA GLY A 31 8.11 8.94 27.96
C GLY A 31 7.55 7.51 27.94
N GLU A 32 6.27 7.32 27.62
CA GLU A 32 5.69 5.99 27.47
C GLU A 32 6.07 5.38 26.12
N GLU A 33 6.33 4.07 26.10
CA GLU A 33 6.62 3.31 24.89
C GLU A 33 5.38 2.55 24.41
N TYR A 34 5.18 2.54 23.10
CA TYR A 34 4.10 1.81 22.43
C TYR A 34 4.68 0.97 21.30
N LEU A 35 4.18 -0.26 21.19
CA LEU A 35 4.47 -1.15 20.05
C LEU A 35 3.63 -0.70 18.84
N ASP A 36 4.29 -0.28 17.77
CA ASP A 36 3.63 0.30 16.59
C ASP A 36 3.36 -0.76 15.51
N PHE A 37 2.14 -1.25 15.47
CA PHE A 37 1.67 -2.13 14.40
C PHE A 37 0.86 -1.37 13.34
N ALA A 38 1.02 -0.03 13.27
CA ALA A 38 0.55 0.82 12.19
C ALA A 38 1.68 1.20 11.21
N ALA A 39 2.93 1.30 11.71
CA ALA A 39 4.14 1.61 10.92
C ALA A 39 3.97 2.80 9.97
N GLY A 40 3.28 3.87 10.41
CA GLY A 40 2.98 5.02 9.55
C GLY A 40 2.04 4.68 8.38
N ILE A 41 1.14 3.74 8.55
CA ILE A 41 0.27 3.10 7.55
C ILE A 41 1.10 2.29 6.54
N ALA A 42 1.81 1.28 7.06
CA ALA A 42 2.68 0.36 6.31
C ALA A 42 3.82 1.06 5.55
N VAL A 43 4.40 2.12 6.13
CA VAL A 43 5.46 2.93 5.52
C VAL A 43 6.83 2.57 6.07
N ASN A 44 6.96 2.42 7.40
CA ASN A 44 8.25 2.26 8.09
C ASN A 44 8.77 0.81 7.99
N SER A 45 9.07 0.36 6.76
CA SER A 45 9.45 -1.03 6.50
C SER A 45 10.70 -1.48 7.24
N THR A 46 11.72 -0.62 7.37
CA THR A 46 12.95 -0.91 8.11
C THR A 46 12.89 -0.55 9.59
N GLY A 47 11.71 -0.19 10.10
CA GLY A 47 11.52 0.31 11.46
C GLY A 47 11.76 1.81 11.60
N HIS A 48 11.36 2.33 12.76
CA HIS A 48 11.58 3.74 13.11
C HIS A 48 13.07 4.04 13.23
N ALA A 49 13.48 5.18 12.65
CA ALA A 49 14.83 5.73 12.75
C ALA A 49 15.97 4.72 12.46
N HIS A 50 15.77 3.83 11.46
CA HIS A 50 16.81 2.86 11.11
C HIS A 50 18.15 3.57 10.84
N PRO A 51 19.27 3.20 11.53
CA PRO A 51 20.52 3.98 11.51
C PRO A 51 21.09 4.20 10.10
N LYS A 52 21.00 3.19 9.23
CA LYS A 52 21.48 3.26 7.84
C LYS A 52 20.67 4.23 7.00
N VAL A 53 19.34 4.21 7.12
CA VAL A 53 18.45 5.12 6.39
C VAL A 53 18.59 6.54 6.90
N ALA A 54 18.60 6.74 8.22
CA ALA A 54 18.80 8.05 8.84
C ALA A 54 20.16 8.66 8.45
N LYS A 55 21.23 7.85 8.46
CA LYS A 55 22.56 8.28 8.03
C LYS A 55 22.59 8.66 6.55
N ALA A 56 22.00 7.88 5.66
CA ALA A 56 21.96 8.16 4.23
C ALA A 56 21.27 9.50 3.93
N ILE A 57 20.16 9.80 4.62
CA ILE A 57 19.44 11.08 4.52
C ILE A 57 20.32 12.23 5.03
N ALA A 58 20.97 12.07 6.21
CA ALA A 58 21.79 13.10 6.83
C ALA A 58 23.03 13.41 5.98
N ASP A 59 23.72 12.40 5.49
CA ASP A 59 24.91 12.57 4.62
C ASP A 59 24.52 13.29 3.31
N GLN A 60 23.40 12.92 2.71
CA GLN A 60 22.93 13.58 1.49
C GLN A 60 22.52 15.03 1.76
N ALA A 61 21.85 15.31 2.89
CA ALA A 61 21.45 16.68 3.26
C ALA A 61 22.65 17.62 3.43
N GLN A 62 23.81 17.09 3.86
CA GLN A 62 25.07 17.85 3.96
C GLN A 62 25.70 18.14 2.59
N ARG A 63 25.41 17.33 1.55
CA ARG A 63 25.91 17.57 0.18
C ARG A 63 25.05 18.64 -0.52
N PHE A 64 23.77 18.42 -0.60
CA PHE A 64 22.73 19.34 -1.03
C PHE A 64 21.33 18.76 -0.70
N ILE A 65 20.35 19.63 -0.43
CA ILE A 65 18.99 19.23 -0.06
C ILE A 65 18.15 18.94 -1.30
N HIS A 66 18.18 19.83 -2.30
CA HIS A 66 17.36 19.72 -3.48
C HIS A 66 18.10 20.17 -4.74
N ALA A 67 17.96 19.37 -5.78
CA ALA A 67 18.29 19.71 -7.16
C ALA A 67 17.14 19.26 -8.04
N GLN A 68 16.44 20.20 -8.66
CA GLN A 68 15.29 19.91 -9.50
C GLN A 68 15.76 19.15 -10.78
N VAL A 69 15.22 17.96 -11.01
CA VAL A 69 15.71 16.99 -12.01
C VAL A 69 15.69 17.53 -13.45
N ASN A 70 14.76 18.42 -13.78
CA ASN A 70 14.72 19.05 -15.11
C ASN A 70 15.81 20.10 -15.31
N VAL A 71 16.45 20.57 -14.23
CA VAL A 71 17.54 21.56 -14.27
C VAL A 71 18.90 20.86 -14.11
N PHE A 72 19.01 19.97 -13.11
CA PHE A 72 20.26 19.29 -12.78
C PHE A 72 20.00 17.79 -12.56
N LYS A 73 20.80 16.94 -13.19
CA LYS A 73 20.90 15.54 -12.79
C LYS A 73 21.79 15.42 -11.55
N HIS A 74 21.51 14.45 -10.72
CA HIS A 74 22.39 14.08 -9.60
C HIS A 74 22.73 12.58 -9.63
N ASP A 75 23.78 12.22 -8.94
CA ASP A 75 24.45 10.92 -9.00
C ASP A 75 23.64 9.74 -8.39
N LEU A 76 22.50 10.00 -7.73
CA LEU A 76 21.67 8.95 -7.13
C LEU A 76 20.49 8.50 -8.01
N LEU A 77 20.14 9.24 -9.07
CA LEU A 77 18.98 8.91 -9.92
C LEU A 77 19.14 7.58 -10.63
N GLU A 78 20.24 7.44 -11.38
CA GLU A 78 20.53 6.25 -12.19
C GLU A 78 20.84 5.01 -11.33
N PRO A 79 21.65 5.09 -10.26
CA PRO A 79 21.86 3.96 -9.36
C PRO A 79 20.56 3.45 -8.74
N LEU A 80 19.62 4.33 -8.37
CA LEU A 80 18.32 3.92 -7.86
C LEU A 80 17.49 3.24 -8.97
N ALA A 81 17.47 3.80 -10.19
CA ALA A 81 16.74 3.20 -11.30
C ALA A 81 17.29 1.79 -11.63
N ALA A 82 18.60 1.62 -11.67
CA ALA A 82 19.23 0.32 -11.88
C ALA A 82 18.84 -0.69 -10.78
N LYS A 83 18.86 -0.27 -9.51
CA LYS A 83 18.46 -1.15 -8.41
C LYS A 83 16.97 -1.52 -8.46
N LEU A 84 16.12 -0.60 -8.84
CA LEU A 84 14.69 -0.87 -9.01
C LEU A 84 14.45 -1.81 -10.20
N ALA A 85 15.21 -1.69 -11.30
CA ALA A 85 15.14 -2.60 -12.43
C ALA A 85 15.55 -4.03 -12.04
N ASP A 86 16.63 -4.19 -11.26
CA ASP A 86 17.07 -5.49 -10.74
C ASP A 86 16.01 -6.18 -9.86
N LEU A 87 15.16 -5.41 -9.18
CA LEU A 87 14.15 -5.92 -8.26
C LEU A 87 12.76 -6.08 -8.88
N SER A 88 12.47 -5.37 -9.96
CA SER A 88 11.13 -5.30 -10.54
C SER A 88 10.78 -6.57 -11.31
N PRO A 89 9.52 -7.03 -11.28
CA PRO A 89 9.09 -8.19 -12.02
C PRO A 89 9.03 -7.94 -13.52
N GLY A 90 9.35 -8.96 -14.32
CA GLY A 90 9.25 -8.93 -15.77
C GLY A 90 10.24 -7.98 -16.44
N ALA A 91 9.77 -7.23 -17.43
CA ALA A 91 10.60 -6.35 -18.27
C ALA A 91 10.57 -4.87 -17.85
N ILE A 92 10.27 -4.59 -16.58
CA ILE A 92 10.25 -3.22 -16.05
C ILE A 92 11.69 -2.74 -15.87
N ASP A 93 12.09 -1.73 -16.64
CA ASP A 93 13.47 -1.24 -16.74
C ASP A 93 13.59 0.30 -16.71
N THR A 94 12.48 1.01 -16.62
CA THR A 94 12.43 2.48 -16.73
C THR A 94 11.59 3.07 -15.62
N PHE A 95 12.10 4.15 -14.98
CA PHE A 95 11.48 4.69 -13.78
C PHE A 95 11.30 6.20 -13.83
N PHE A 96 10.13 6.65 -13.36
CA PHE A 96 9.82 8.04 -13.06
C PHE A 96 9.62 8.19 -11.54
N TYR A 97 10.10 9.29 -10.94
CA TYR A 97 10.04 9.54 -9.50
C TYR A 97 9.08 10.68 -9.14
N ALA A 98 8.36 10.48 -8.04
CA ALA A 98 7.47 11.46 -7.42
C ALA A 98 7.61 11.43 -5.89
N ASN A 99 6.66 12.01 -5.14
CA ASN A 99 6.77 12.17 -3.69
C ASN A 99 5.73 11.36 -2.91
N SER A 100 4.67 10.91 -3.56
CA SER A 100 3.55 10.24 -2.91
C SER A 100 2.89 9.19 -3.82
N GLY A 101 2.19 8.22 -3.19
CA GLY A 101 1.41 7.21 -3.91
C GLY A 101 0.37 7.84 -4.84
N ALA A 102 -0.30 8.92 -4.41
CA ALA A 102 -1.30 9.59 -5.24
C ALA A 102 -0.68 10.20 -6.51
N GLU A 103 0.48 10.88 -6.40
CA GLU A 103 1.17 11.42 -7.57
C GLU A 103 1.60 10.33 -8.54
N ILE A 104 2.11 9.21 -8.00
CA ILE A 104 2.61 8.13 -8.86
C ILE A 104 1.46 7.37 -9.55
N THR A 105 0.32 7.21 -8.89
CA THR A 105 -0.87 6.61 -9.49
C THR A 105 -1.45 7.51 -10.59
N GLU A 106 -1.49 8.83 -10.39
CA GLU A 106 -1.87 9.77 -11.46
C GLU A 106 -0.88 9.71 -12.64
N ALA A 107 0.42 9.59 -12.36
CA ALA A 107 1.44 9.43 -13.40
C ALA A 107 1.21 8.16 -14.22
N ALA A 108 0.89 7.04 -13.57
CA ALA A 108 0.59 5.76 -14.22
C ALA A 108 -0.62 5.87 -15.16
N VAL A 109 -1.70 6.51 -14.71
CA VAL A 109 -2.89 6.75 -15.54
C VAL A 109 -2.56 7.67 -16.74
N LYS A 110 -1.76 8.73 -16.50
CA LYS A 110 -1.35 9.64 -17.58
C LYS A 110 -0.50 8.92 -18.63
N LEU A 111 0.47 8.09 -18.21
CA LEU A 111 1.26 7.27 -19.10
C LEU A 111 0.37 6.31 -19.90
N ALA A 112 -0.50 5.56 -19.23
CA ALA A 112 -1.40 4.60 -19.86
C ALA A 112 -2.27 5.27 -20.94
N LYS A 113 -2.88 6.41 -20.64
CA LYS A 113 -3.70 7.17 -21.60
C LYS A 113 -2.89 7.69 -22.78
N GLN A 114 -1.69 8.24 -22.55
CA GLN A 114 -0.84 8.70 -23.66
C GLN A 114 -0.32 7.56 -24.53
N ALA A 115 0.07 6.45 -23.92
CA ALA A 115 0.63 5.31 -24.65
C ALA A 115 -0.41 4.58 -25.51
N THR A 116 -1.63 4.43 -25.01
CA THR A 116 -2.72 3.72 -25.70
C THR A 116 -3.60 4.63 -26.56
N LYS A 117 -3.59 5.95 -26.32
CA LYS A 117 -4.54 6.92 -26.87
C LYS A 117 -6.00 6.65 -26.49
N ARG A 118 -6.22 5.93 -25.38
CA ARG A 118 -7.54 5.57 -24.87
C ARG A 118 -7.87 6.42 -23.62
N PRO A 119 -9.11 6.89 -23.45
CA PRO A 119 -9.44 7.87 -22.39
C PRO A 119 -9.79 7.25 -21.03
N HIS A 120 -10.17 5.98 -20.96
CA HIS A 120 -10.82 5.40 -19.81
C HIS A 120 -9.88 4.49 -18.99
N VAL A 121 -10.17 4.37 -17.68
CA VAL A 121 -9.48 3.47 -16.75
C VAL A 121 -10.51 2.73 -15.92
N VAL A 122 -10.27 1.45 -15.66
CA VAL A 122 -11.09 0.62 -14.77
C VAL A 122 -10.35 0.41 -13.45
N VAL A 123 -11.06 0.62 -12.36
CA VAL A 123 -10.67 0.32 -10.97
C VAL A 123 -11.65 -0.67 -10.35
N PHE A 124 -11.41 -1.08 -9.10
CA PHE A 124 -12.26 -2.09 -8.45
C PHE A 124 -12.93 -1.54 -7.19
N SER A 125 -14.05 -2.16 -6.81
CA SER A 125 -14.71 -1.86 -5.54
C SER A 125 -13.78 -2.19 -4.37
N GLY A 126 -13.74 -1.31 -3.37
CA GLY A 126 -12.87 -1.43 -2.20
C GLY A 126 -11.46 -0.86 -2.39
N SER A 127 -11.10 -0.34 -3.57
CA SER A 127 -9.76 0.20 -3.84
C SER A 127 -9.48 1.54 -3.18
N PHE A 128 -8.17 1.81 -2.97
CA PHE A 128 -7.67 3.10 -2.53
C PHE A 128 -6.41 3.49 -3.31
N HIS A 129 -6.53 4.50 -4.17
CA HIS A 129 -5.43 4.95 -5.04
C HIS A 129 -4.93 6.37 -4.70
N GLY A 130 -5.49 7.02 -3.69
CA GLY A 130 -5.07 8.34 -3.23
C GLY A 130 -6.20 9.33 -3.02
N ARG A 131 -5.83 10.60 -2.75
CA ARG A 131 -6.77 11.70 -2.42
C ARG A 131 -6.55 12.96 -3.25
N THR A 132 -5.76 12.92 -4.31
CA THR A 132 -5.78 13.94 -5.36
C THR A 132 -7.06 13.77 -6.19
N HIS A 133 -7.45 14.75 -6.97
CA HIS A 133 -8.78 14.76 -7.59
C HIS A 133 -9.04 13.55 -8.48
N LEU A 134 -8.04 13.12 -9.30
CA LEU A 134 -8.18 11.93 -10.13
C LEU A 134 -8.10 10.63 -9.29
N THR A 135 -7.14 10.52 -8.38
CA THR A 135 -7.03 9.32 -7.53
C THR A 135 -8.23 9.16 -6.58
N MET A 136 -8.85 10.27 -6.18
CA MET A 136 -10.11 10.26 -5.43
C MET A 136 -11.27 9.66 -6.27
N ALA A 137 -11.32 9.94 -7.58
CA ALA A 137 -12.28 9.30 -8.48
C ALA A 137 -12.06 7.78 -8.57
N MET A 138 -10.81 7.32 -8.44
CA MET A 138 -10.40 5.92 -8.45
C MET A 138 -10.52 5.22 -7.08
N THR A 139 -10.65 5.98 -5.98
CA THR A 139 -10.78 5.45 -4.62
C THR A 139 -12.23 5.10 -4.33
N THR A 140 -12.51 3.83 -3.98
CA THR A 140 -13.85 3.28 -3.80
C THR A 140 -14.07 2.62 -2.45
N SER A 141 -13.04 2.59 -1.59
CA SER A 141 -13.08 1.90 -0.29
C SER A 141 -14.03 2.53 0.73
N LYS A 142 -14.12 3.87 0.77
CA LYS A 142 -15.01 4.59 1.71
C LYS A 142 -15.57 5.87 1.08
N THR A 143 -16.83 6.16 1.34
CA THR A 143 -17.47 7.42 0.90
C THR A 143 -16.83 8.65 1.53
N SER A 144 -16.32 8.55 2.75
CA SER A 144 -15.62 9.65 3.45
C SER A 144 -14.40 10.19 2.71
N TYR A 145 -13.80 9.41 1.80
CA TYR A 145 -12.67 9.85 0.99
C TYR A 145 -13.07 10.67 -0.24
N ARG A 146 -14.36 10.72 -0.61
CA ARG A 146 -14.88 11.37 -1.84
C ARG A 146 -16.05 12.33 -1.59
N ALA A 147 -16.76 12.17 -0.48
CA ALA A 147 -17.96 12.97 -0.19
C ALA A 147 -17.65 14.46 -0.13
N GLY A 148 -18.46 15.29 -0.77
CA GLY A 148 -18.31 16.74 -0.80
C GLY A 148 -17.30 17.28 -1.85
N HIS A 149 -16.65 16.41 -2.63
CA HIS A 149 -15.65 16.80 -3.64
C HIS A 149 -16.12 16.63 -5.09
N ALA A 150 -17.39 16.29 -5.31
CA ALA A 150 -17.94 16.18 -6.67
C ALA A 150 -18.06 17.57 -7.36
N PRO A 151 -17.96 17.65 -8.72
CA PRO A 151 -17.80 16.52 -9.63
C PRO A 151 -16.34 16.01 -9.67
N LEU A 152 -16.18 14.69 -9.65
CA LEU A 152 -14.89 14.04 -9.83
C LEU A 152 -14.56 13.83 -11.32
N PRO A 153 -13.27 13.68 -11.71
CA PRO A 153 -12.90 13.44 -13.09
C PRO A 153 -13.64 12.24 -13.71
N ALA A 154 -14.12 12.43 -14.94
CA ALA A 154 -14.79 11.40 -15.72
C ALA A 154 -13.81 10.37 -16.32
N GLY A 155 -14.34 9.27 -16.87
CA GLY A 155 -13.57 8.22 -17.53
C GLY A 155 -12.96 7.20 -16.57
N ILE A 156 -13.45 7.17 -15.33
CA ILE A 156 -13.13 6.13 -14.34
C ILE A 156 -14.35 5.24 -14.17
N PHE A 157 -14.16 3.94 -14.36
CA PHE A 157 -15.20 2.93 -14.22
C PHE A 157 -14.83 1.96 -13.11
N VAL A 158 -15.84 1.49 -12.36
CA VAL A 158 -15.64 0.62 -11.21
C VAL A 158 -16.16 -0.77 -11.52
N ALA A 159 -15.26 -1.75 -11.56
CA ALA A 159 -15.61 -3.15 -11.67
C ALA A 159 -15.76 -3.80 -10.28
N PRO A 160 -16.53 -4.89 -10.16
CA PRO A 160 -16.63 -5.63 -8.92
C PRO A 160 -15.29 -6.32 -8.57
N TYR A 161 -14.94 -6.34 -7.27
CA TYR A 161 -13.87 -7.14 -6.71
C TYR A 161 -14.48 -8.32 -5.94
N PRO A 162 -13.87 -9.53 -5.98
CA PRO A 162 -14.40 -10.67 -5.24
C PRO A 162 -14.45 -10.42 -3.74
N SER A 163 -15.60 -10.69 -3.11
CA SER A 163 -15.75 -10.57 -1.67
C SER A 163 -15.02 -11.71 -0.95
N PRO A 164 -14.14 -11.42 0.01
CA PRO A 164 -13.46 -12.48 0.78
C PRO A 164 -14.42 -13.21 1.73
N LEU A 165 -15.60 -12.68 1.96
CA LEU A 165 -16.62 -13.24 2.85
C LEU A 165 -17.69 -14.06 2.12
N ALA A 166 -17.56 -14.24 0.80
CA ALA A 166 -18.48 -15.09 0.04
C ALA A 166 -18.31 -16.57 0.45
N GLU A 167 -19.43 -17.29 0.58
CA GLU A 167 -19.43 -18.72 0.92
C GLU A 167 -18.75 -19.56 -0.16
N ASP A 168 -18.99 -19.22 -1.43
CA ASP A 168 -18.40 -19.90 -2.59
C ASP A 168 -17.49 -18.92 -3.34
N GLN A 169 -16.19 -19.06 -3.16
CA GLN A 169 -15.19 -18.20 -3.76
C GLN A 169 -15.09 -18.36 -5.28
N ASP A 170 -15.34 -19.54 -5.83
CA ASP A 170 -15.28 -19.78 -7.28
C ASP A 170 -16.45 -19.07 -7.98
N VAL A 171 -17.63 -19.15 -7.41
CA VAL A 171 -18.82 -18.41 -7.89
C VAL A 171 -18.58 -16.89 -7.81
N GLU A 172 -17.98 -16.43 -6.72
CA GLU A 172 -17.73 -15.00 -6.53
C GLU A 172 -16.67 -14.48 -7.53
N VAL A 173 -15.60 -15.23 -7.76
CA VAL A 173 -14.59 -14.92 -8.78
C VAL A 173 -15.24 -14.87 -10.17
N ALA A 174 -16.04 -15.88 -10.52
CA ALA A 174 -16.73 -15.91 -11.81
C ALA A 174 -17.66 -14.70 -11.96
N ARG A 175 -18.40 -14.33 -10.92
CA ARG A 175 -19.27 -13.15 -10.88
C ARG A 175 -18.49 -11.85 -11.09
N ALA A 176 -17.34 -11.69 -10.43
CA ALA A 176 -16.52 -10.50 -10.58
C ALA A 176 -15.95 -10.37 -12.00
N LEU A 177 -15.45 -11.46 -12.58
CA LEU A 177 -14.94 -11.48 -13.96
C LEU A 177 -16.04 -11.22 -14.99
N GLN A 178 -17.25 -11.81 -14.81
CA GLN A 178 -18.41 -11.49 -15.63
C GLN A 178 -18.83 -10.02 -15.51
N GLY A 179 -18.74 -9.45 -14.31
CA GLY A 179 -19.00 -8.03 -14.08
C GLY A 179 -18.01 -7.14 -14.84
N PHE A 180 -16.74 -7.51 -14.89
CA PHE A 180 -15.74 -6.82 -15.72
C PHE A 180 -16.04 -6.96 -17.22
N ASP A 181 -16.38 -8.17 -17.70
CA ASP A 181 -16.76 -8.41 -19.09
C ASP A 181 -18.02 -7.60 -19.47
N HIS A 182 -19.00 -7.51 -18.57
CA HIS A 182 -20.19 -6.70 -18.77
C HIS A 182 -19.88 -5.20 -18.84
N LEU A 183 -18.98 -4.72 -17.97
CA LEU A 183 -18.53 -3.31 -17.97
C LEU A 183 -17.91 -2.94 -19.32
N LEU A 184 -17.05 -3.81 -19.88
CA LEU A 184 -16.43 -3.59 -21.20
C LEU A 184 -17.43 -3.62 -22.36
N LYS A 185 -18.63 -4.18 -22.18
CA LYS A 185 -19.69 -4.19 -23.20
C LYS A 185 -20.71 -3.06 -23.05
N SER A 186 -20.89 -2.53 -21.83
CA SER A 186 -22.01 -1.63 -21.53
C SER A 186 -21.60 -0.22 -21.13
N MET A 187 -20.38 -0.02 -20.62
CA MET A 187 -19.95 1.24 -19.99
C MET A 187 -18.71 1.86 -20.64
N THR A 188 -17.76 1.04 -21.04
CA THR A 188 -16.51 1.47 -21.69
C THR A 188 -16.04 0.42 -22.69
N ALA A 189 -15.91 0.78 -23.96
CA ALA A 189 -15.44 -0.17 -24.94
C ALA A 189 -13.96 -0.56 -24.68
N PRO A 190 -13.55 -1.81 -25.03
CA PRO A 190 -12.16 -2.23 -24.85
C PRO A 190 -11.14 -1.33 -25.56
N ASP A 191 -11.47 -0.79 -26.73
CA ASP A 191 -10.63 0.13 -27.51
C ASP A 191 -10.64 1.56 -26.98
N GLU A 192 -11.50 1.91 -26.02
CA GLU A 192 -11.49 3.15 -25.26
C GLU A 192 -10.85 2.98 -23.86
N THR A 193 -10.63 1.76 -23.41
CA THR A 193 -10.07 1.46 -22.09
C THR A 193 -8.56 1.38 -22.15
N ALA A 194 -7.89 2.37 -21.55
CA ALA A 194 -6.41 2.47 -21.52
C ALA A 194 -5.80 1.43 -20.60
N ALA A 195 -6.33 1.29 -19.40
CA ALA A 195 -5.76 0.45 -18.37
C ALA A 195 -6.80 -0.03 -17.36
N VAL A 196 -6.42 -1.11 -16.71
CA VAL A 196 -6.96 -1.56 -15.42
C VAL A 196 -5.92 -1.23 -14.36
N ILE A 197 -6.33 -0.70 -13.20
CA ILE A 197 -5.46 -0.55 -12.02
C ILE A 197 -6.01 -1.37 -10.86
N LEU A 198 -5.14 -2.16 -10.25
CA LEU A 198 -5.48 -3.08 -9.17
C LEU A 198 -4.41 -3.07 -8.08
N GLU A 199 -4.83 -3.03 -6.82
CA GLU A 199 -4.00 -3.41 -5.69
C GLU A 199 -3.96 -4.95 -5.61
N PRO A 200 -2.78 -5.63 -5.70
CA PRO A 200 -2.72 -7.10 -5.56
C PRO A 200 -3.24 -7.59 -4.20
N VAL A 201 -3.13 -6.74 -3.18
CA VAL A 201 -3.82 -6.87 -1.89
C VAL A 201 -4.52 -5.55 -1.60
N LEU A 202 -5.85 -5.53 -1.57
CA LEU A 202 -6.59 -4.31 -1.22
C LEU A 202 -6.18 -3.81 0.16
N GLY A 203 -5.62 -2.61 0.25
CA GLY A 203 -5.16 -2.00 1.50
C GLY A 203 -6.32 -1.48 2.35
N GLU A 204 -6.85 -0.33 2.00
CA GLU A 204 -7.97 0.32 2.71
C GLU A 204 -9.28 -0.48 2.59
N GLY A 205 -9.40 -1.35 1.58
CA GLY A 205 -10.53 -2.27 1.42
C GLY A 205 -10.61 -3.36 2.48
N GLY A 206 -9.54 -3.60 3.27
CA GLY A 206 -9.57 -4.55 4.39
C GLY A 206 -8.54 -5.68 4.30
N TYR A 207 -7.38 -5.43 3.72
CA TYR A 207 -6.28 -6.41 3.59
C TYR A 207 -6.73 -7.71 2.92
N ILE A 208 -7.26 -7.54 1.70
CA ILE A 208 -7.87 -8.61 0.91
C ILE A 208 -6.92 -8.99 -0.23
N PRO A 209 -6.17 -10.11 -0.15
CA PRO A 209 -5.42 -10.63 -1.29
C PRO A 209 -6.36 -10.97 -2.45
N ALA A 210 -5.96 -10.63 -3.67
CA ALA A 210 -6.71 -11.02 -4.86
C ALA A 210 -6.75 -12.55 -4.97
N PRO A 211 -7.92 -13.18 -5.17
CA PRO A 211 -7.95 -14.60 -5.49
C PRO A 211 -7.12 -14.87 -6.76
N PRO A 212 -6.24 -15.90 -6.79
CA PRO A 212 -5.39 -16.18 -7.95
C PRO A 212 -6.18 -16.32 -9.26
N ALA A 213 -7.30 -17.03 -9.24
CA ALA A 213 -8.15 -17.20 -10.41
C ALA A 213 -8.75 -15.87 -10.91
N PHE A 214 -9.04 -14.92 -10.00
CA PHE A 214 -9.52 -13.59 -10.36
C PHE A 214 -8.44 -12.77 -11.06
N ILE A 215 -7.26 -12.62 -10.43
CA ILE A 215 -6.23 -11.74 -10.96
C ILE A 215 -5.66 -12.27 -12.30
N HIS A 216 -5.48 -13.59 -12.42
CA HIS A 216 -5.08 -14.22 -13.69
C HIS A 216 -6.13 -14.02 -14.78
N GLY A 217 -7.40 -14.32 -14.47
CA GLY A 217 -8.51 -14.15 -15.42
C GLY A 217 -8.72 -12.69 -15.85
N LEU A 218 -8.45 -11.73 -14.96
CA LEU A 218 -8.46 -10.31 -15.27
C LEU A 218 -7.32 -9.93 -16.23
N VAL A 219 -6.08 -10.32 -15.90
CA VAL A 219 -4.90 -10.00 -16.72
C VAL A 219 -5.00 -10.64 -18.12
N GLU A 220 -5.54 -11.85 -18.22
CA GLU A 220 -5.81 -12.49 -19.52
C GLU A 220 -6.77 -11.65 -20.38
N ARG A 221 -7.86 -11.16 -19.80
CA ARG A 221 -8.82 -10.26 -20.47
C ARG A 221 -8.18 -8.95 -20.90
N CYS A 222 -7.35 -8.38 -20.04
CA CYS A 222 -6.62 -7.16 -20.36
C CYS A 222 -5.72 -7.38 -21.58
N ARG A 223 -4.93 -8.47 -21.59
CA ARG A 223 -4.05 -8.83 -22.69
C ARG A 223 -4.81 -9.07 -24.00
N ALA A 224 -5.96 -9.76 -23.95
CA ALA A 224 -6.81 -10.03 -25.11
C ALA A 224 -7.30 -8.74 -25.82
N HIS A 225 -7.43 -7.64 -25.07
CA HIS A 225 -7.93 -6.37 -25.58
C HIS A 225 -6.85 -5.27 -25.68
N GLY A 226 -5.59 -5.59 -25.37
CA GLY A 226 -4.51 -4.60 -25.31
C GLY A 226 -4.76 -3.49 -24.28
N ILE A 227 -5.44 -3.83 -23.19
CA ILE A 227 -5.63 -2.98 -22.01
C ILE A 227 -4.42 -3.17 -21.11
N LEU A 228 -3.78 -2.08 -20.67
CA LEU A 228 -2.62 -2.16 -19.79
C LEU A 228 -3.02 -2.60 -18.37
N PHE A 229 -2.19 -3.46 -17.77
CA PHE A 229 -2.32 -3.83 -16.37
C PHE A 229 -1.37 -3.00 -15.51
N ILE A 230 -1.94 -2.16 -14.63
CA ILE A 230 -1.22 -1.36 -13.65
C ILE A 230 -1.36 -2.05 -12.29
N ALA A 231 -0.23 -2.48 -11.71
CA ALA A 231 -0.18 -2.95 -10.34
C ALA A 231 0.06 -1.76 -9.39
N ASP A 232 -0.90 -1.50 -8.52
CA ASP A 232 -0.72 -0.55 -7.42
C ASP A 232 -0.09 -1.28 -6.23
N GLU A 233 1.23 -1.23 -6.18
CA GLU A 233 2.07 -1.79 -5.12
C GLU A 233 2.48 -0.75 -4.07
N VAL A 234 1.76 0.35 -3.99
CA VAL A 234 2.04 1.44 -3.04
C VAL A 234 2.02 0.93 -1.60
N GLN A 235 1.13 0.01 -1.25
CA GLN A 235 1.07 -0.56 0.10
C GLN A 235 1.58 -2.00 0.18
N SER A 236 1.40 -2.81 -0.85
CA SER A 236 1.75 -4.23 -0.88
C SER A 236 3.21 -4.51 -1.22
N GLY A 237 3.89 -3.56 -1.88
CA GLY A 237 5.28 -3.71 -2.29
C GLY A 237 6.31 -3.54 -1.17
N PHE A 238 7.56 -3.61 -1.55
CA PHE A 238 8.73 -3.47 -0.67
C PHE A 238 8.67 -4.39 0.55
N GLY A 239 8.50 -5.69 0.29
CA GLY A 239 8.61 -6.75 1.29
C GLY A 239 7.35 -6.97 2.13
N ARG A 240 6.35 -6.10 2.07
CA ARG A 240 5.18 -6.11 2.96
C ARG A 240 4.42 -7.44 2.95
N THR A 241 4.32 -8.08 1.79
CA THR A 241 3.60 -9.34 1.61
C THR A 241 4.50 -10.59 1.66
N GLY A 242 5.81 -10.43 1.98
CA GLY A 242 6.76 -11.54 2.06
C GLY A 242 7.55 -11.79 0.76
N THR A 243 7.22 -11.11 -0.32
CA THR A 243 7.98 -10.97 -1.57
C THR A 243 8.33 -9.50 -1.77
N MET A 244 9.25 -9.16 -2.68
CA MET A 244 9.58 -7.75 -2.95
C MET A 244 8.34 -6.99 -3.45
N PHE A 245 7.58 -7.59 -4.36
CA PHE A 245 6.31 -7.09 -4.87
C PHE A 245 5.22 -8.16 -4.79
N ALA A 246 4.00 -7.79 -4.42
CA ALA A 246 2.92 -8.75 -4.23
C ALA A 246 2.48 -9.47 -5.52
N VAL A 247 2.69 -8.88 -6.69
CA VAL A 247 2.42 -9.54 -7.98
C VAL A 247 3.26 -10.79 -8.20
N GLU A 248 4.39 -10.93 -7.49
CA GLU A 248 5.25 -12.13 -7.54
C GLU A 248 4.54 -13.38 -6.99
N HIS A 249 3.65 -13.24 -6.00
CA HIS A 249 2.82 -14.36 -5.51
C HIS A 249 1.95 -14.98 -6.60
N TYR A 250 1.68 -14.23 -7.66
CA TYR A 250 0.85 -14.63 -8.78
C TYR A 250 1.66 -14.95 -10.05
N GLY A 251 2.98 -14.76 -10.03
CA GLY A 251 3.82 -14.89 -11.23
C GLY A 251 3.41 -13.92 -12.35
N LEU A 252 2.91 -12.75 -12.02
CA LEU A 252 2.44 -11.76 -12.97
C LEU A 252 3.48 -10.67 -13.25
N GLU A 253 3.49 -10.23 -14.51
CA GLU A 253 4.30 -9.13 -15.00
C GLU A 253 3.38 -7.97 -15.38
N PRO A 254 3.31 -6.88 -14.57
CA PRO A 254 2.52 -5.72 -14.90
C PRO A 254 3.17 -4.88 -16.01
N ASP A 255 2.36 -4.10 -16.74
CA ASP A 255 2.85 -3.12 -17.70
C ASP A 255 3.41 -1.88 -17.01
N ILE A 256 2.80 -1.51 -15.88
CA ILE A 256 3.19 -0.39 -15.03
C ILE A 256 3.06 -0.83 -13.56
N ILE A 257 4.02 -0.45 -12.72
CA ILE A 257 4.00 -0.67 -11.28
C ILE A 257 4.10 0.65 -10.53
N CYS A 258 3.20 0.88 -9.58
CA CYS A 258 3.21 2.04 -8.70
C CYS A 258 3.87 1.68 -7.37
N MET A 259 4.87 2.44 -6.95
CA MET A 259 5.67 2.20 -5.75
C MET A 259 5.70 3.45 -4.87
N ALA A 260 5.48 3.29 -3.56
CA ALA A 260 5.66 4.35 -2.57
C ALA A 260 5.82 3.73 -1.17
N LYS A 261 5.43 4.44 -0.11
CA LYS A 261 5.45 3.94 1.28
C LYS A 261 6.78 3.27 1.65
N GLY A 262 6.82 1.93 1.59
CA GLY A 262 7.98 1.13 1.97
C GLY A 262 9.27 1.41 1.20
N ILE A 263 9.21 2.01 0.01
CA ILE A 263 10.37 2.26 -0.85
C ILE A 263 11.49 3.07 -0.17
N ALA A 264 11.12 4.03 0.70
CA ALA A 264 12.08 4.93 1.37
C ALA A 264 11.89 4.95 2.90
N SER A 265 11.21 3.95 3.46
CA SER A 265 11.05 3.70 4.92
C SER A 265 10.74 4.94 5.75
N GLY A 266 9.82 5.79 5.31
CA GLY A 266 9.36 6.98 6.03
C GLY A 266 9.67 8.30 5.33
N PHE A 267 10.66 8.36 4.42
CA PHE A 267 10.88 9.56 3.63
C PHE A 267 9.85 9.67 2.50
N PRO A 268 9.25 10.85 2.25
CA PRO A 268 8.30 11.05 1.15
C PRO A 268 8.96 10.78 -0.21
N PHE A 269 8.65 9.64 -0.80
CA PHE A 269 9.21 9.20 -2.08
C PHE A 269 8.28 8.19 -2.76
N ALA A 270 8.25 8.23 -4.09
CA ALA A 270 7.48 7.29 -4.90
C ALA A 270 8.16 7.08 -6.26
N ALA A 271 7.94 5.93 -6.87
CA ALA A 271 8.43 5.60 -8.19
C ALA A 271 7.34 4.91 -9.03
N LEU A 272 7.29 5.23 -10.31
CA LEU A 272 6.59 4.46 -11.33
C LEU A 272 7.63 3.65 -12.08
N GLY A 273 7.42 2.35 -12.20
CA GLY A 273 8.20 1.47 -13.07
C GLY A 273 7.40 1.06 -14.30
N THR A 274 8.03 1.02 -15.46
CA THR A 274 7.43 0.55 -16.71
C THR A 274 8.51 0.03 -17.66
N ARG A 275 8.09 -0.50 -18.82
CA ARG A 275 9.01 -0.89 -19.88
C ARG A 275 9.41 0.31 -20.71
N ARG A 276 10.66 0.34 -21.20
CA ARG A 276 11.17 1.39 -22.10
C ARG A 276 10.25 1.66 -23.29
N GLU A 277 9.74 0.62 -23.93
CA GLU A 277 8.83 0.73 -25.07
C GLU A 277 7.52 1.48 -24.75
N LEU A 278 7.07 1.42 -23.52
CA LEU A 278 5.88 2.13 -23.06
C LEU A 278 6.22 3.57 -22.67
N ASP A 279 7.35 3.77 -21.98
CA ASP A 279 7.89 5.09 -21.61
C ASP A 279 8.17 5.96 -22.85
N ASP A 280 8.70 5.40 -23.93
CA ASP A 280 8.97 6.12 -25.17
C ASP A 280 7.71 6.73 -25.82
N LYS A 281 6.52 6.23 -25.45
CA LYS A 281 5.23 6.81 -25.86
C LYS A 281 4.79 7.98 -24.97
N TRP A 282 5.48 8.23 -23.88
CA TRP A 282 5.20 9.36 -23.00
C TRP A 282 5.90 10.61 -23.51
N THR A 283 5.12 11.64 -23.82
CA THR A 283 5.66 12.87 -24.40
C THR A 283 6.61 13.55 -23.42
N LYS A 284 7.87 13.73 -23.81
CA LYS A 284 8.90 14.39 -23.01
C LYS A 284 8.42 15.76 -22.51
N GLY A 285 8.50 15.99 -21.19
CA GLY A 285 8.09 17.22 -20.55
C GLY A 285 6.57 17.37 -20.30
N SER A 286 5.75 16.36 -20.67
CA SER A 286 4.30 16.40 -20.42
C SER A 286 3.92 16.08 -18.98
N HIS A 287 4.86 15.57 -18.18
CA HIS A 287 4.71 15.28 -16.76
C HIS A 287 5.98 15.60 -16.00
N GLY A 288 5.85 15.85 -14.70
CA GLY A 288 6.95 16.17 -13.80
C GLY A 288 6.45 16.69 -12.46
N GLY A 289 7.38 17.02 -11.59
CA GLY A 289 7.11 17.60 -10.27
C GLY A 289 8.38 18.25 -9.73
N THR A 290 8.23 19.36 -8.98
CA THR A 290 9.38 20.09 -8.45
C THR A 290 10.29 19.21 -7.59
N TYR A 291 9.74 18.33 -6.77
CA TYR A 291 10.47 17.53 -5.80
C TYR A 291 10.65 16.06 -6.21
N GLY A 292 10.09 15.63 -7.34
CA GLY A 292 10.25 14.25 -7.83
C GLY A 292 11.72 13.93 -8.06
N GLY A 293 12.17 12.76 -7.59
CA GLY A 293 13.58 12.38 -7.63
C GLY A 293 14.46 13.16 -6.65
N ASN A 294 13.91 13.65 -5.53
CA ASN A 294 14.69 14.32 -4.50
C ASN A 294 15.86 13.47 -4.03
N ALA A 295 17.06 14.06 -3.94
CA ALA A 295 18.28 13.32 -3.64
C ALA A 295 18.27 12.63 -2.27
N MET A 296 17.67 13.24 -1.24
CA MET A 296 17.53 12.58 0.07
C MET A 296 16.57 11.38 -0.01
N GLY A 297 15.49 11.51 -0.80
CA GLY A 297 14.56 10.40 -1.06
C GLY A 297 15.24 9.26 -1.82
N CYS A 298 16.07 9.55 -2.82
CA CYS A 298 16.87 8.55 -3.53
C CYS A 298 17.88 7.87 -2.58
N ALA A 299 18.55 8.64 -1.71
CA ALA A 299 19.47 8.09 -0.72
C ALA A 299 18.75 7.18 0.30
N ALA A 300 17.59 7.59 0.79
CA ALA A 300 16.76 6.78 1.67
C ALA A 300 16.29 5.48 0.99
N ALA A 301 15.84 5.57 -0.27
CA ALA A 301 15.39 4.41 -1.04
C ALA A 301 16.53 3.42 -1.30
N LEU A 302 17.71 3.89 -1.70
CA LEU A 302 18.89 3.04 -1.88
C LEU A 302 19.29 2.32 -0.57
N ALA A 303 19.31 3.05 0.56
CA ALA A 303 19.61 2.45 1.85
C ALA A 303 18.54 1.43 2.28
N THR A 304 17.27 1.70 2.00
CA THR A 304 16.15 0.79 2.26
C THR A 304 16.28 -0.49 1.42
N ILE A 305 16.53 -0.37 0.11
CA ILE A 305 16.73 -1.51 -0.79
C ILE A 305 17.91 -2.36 -0.33
N GLU A 306 19.03 -1.74 0.07
CA GLU A 306 20.18 -2.48 0.55
C GLU A 306 19.89 -3.31 1.81
N ILE A 307 19.06 -2.80 2.74
CA ILE A 307 18.62 -3.55 3.92
C ILE A 307 17.72 -4.72 3.50
N MET A 308 16.77 -4.47 2.61
CA MET A 308 15.81 -5.48 2.14
C MET A 308 16.41 -6.54 1.23
N SER A 309 17.58 -6.26 0.63
CA SER A 309 18.30 -7.20 -0.23
C SER A 309 18.99 -8.32 0.57
N ASP A 310 19.03 -8.23 1.90
CA ASP A 310 19.45 -9.36 2.72
C ASP A 310 18.38 -10.47 2.66
N PRO A 311 18.69 -11.69 2.22
CA PRO A 311 17.73 -12.79 2.18
C PRO A 311 17.04 -13.06 3.53
N ALA A 312 17.73 -12.79 4.65
CA ALA A 312 17.18 -12.93 5.99
C ALA A 312 16.03 -11.96 6.26
N PHE A 313 15.99 -10.82 5.56
CA PHE A 313 14.94 -9.82 5.75
C PHE A 313 13.55 -10.36 5.35
N LEU A 314 13.40 -10.84 4.11
CA LEU A 314 12.13 -11.42 3.64
C LEU A 314 11.79 -12.75 4.33
N ALA A 315 12.81 -13.54 4.69
CA ALA A 315 12.60 -14.75 5.50
C ALA A 315 11.97 -14.40 6.87
N ASN A 316 12.44 -13.33 7.54
CA ASN A 316 11.83 -12.85 8.77
C ASN A 316 10.37 -12.40 8.55
N VAL A 317 10.10 -11.62 7.48
CA VAL A 317 8.73 -11.17 7.16
C VAL A 317 7.77 -12.35 7.04
N ASN A 318 8.17 -13.40 6.33
CA ASN A 318 7.36 -14.60 6.14
C ASN A 318 7.17 -15.34 7.47
N ALA A 319 8.24 -15.60 8.22
CA ALA A 319 8.17 -16.29 9.51
C ALA A 319 7.31 -15.53 10.53
N ARG A 320 7.44 -14.21 10.62
CA ARG A 320 6.63 -13.40 11.54
C ARG A 320 5.19 -13.26 11.06
N GLY A 321 4.96 -13.22 9.74
CA GLY A 321 3.62 -13.24 9.16
C GLY A 321 2.87 -14.54 9.48
N GLU A 322 3.54 -15.68 9.38
CA GLU A 322 2.99 -17.00 9.75
C GLU A 322 2.70 -17.09 11.25
N GLN A 323 3.64 -16.66 12.10
CA GLN A 323 3.46 -16.62 13.55
C GLN A 323 2.23 -15.77 13.94
N LEU A 324 2.13 -14.56 13.41
CA LEU A 324 1.02 -13.63 13.67
C LEU A 324 -0.31 -14.25 13.25
N GLN A 325 -0.41 -14.75 12.02
CA GLN A 325 -1.64 -15.36 11.52
C GLN A 325 -2.03 -16.62 12.30
N ALA A 326 -1.05 -17.47 12.67
CA ALA A 326 -1.30 -18.67 13.48
C ALA A 326 -1.86 -18.28 14.87
N GLY A 327 -1.22 -17.32 15.55
CA GLY A 327 -1.70 -16.85 16.85
C GLY A 327 -3.09 -16.23 16.79
N ILE A 328 -3.40 -15.42 15.76
CA ILE A 328 -4.75 -14.86 15.59
C ILE A 328 -5.77 -15.97 15.31
N ARG A 329 -5.43 -17.01 14.51
CA ARG A 329 -6.33 -18.16 14.27
C ARG A 329 -6.56 -19.01 15.52
N GLU A 330 -5.61 -19.10 16.44
CA GLU A 330 -5.84 -19.73 17.74
C GLU A 330 -6.87 -18.94 18.54
N LEU A 331 -6.72 -17.63 18.62
CA LEU A 331 -7.71 -16.76 19.27
C LEU A 331 -9.09 -16.80 18.60
N GLN A 332 -9.13 -16.97 17.27
CA GLN A 332 -10.38 -17.15 16.53
C GLN A 332 -11.15 -18.41 16.99
N ARG A 333 -10.46 -19.49 17.35
CA ARG A 333 -11.12 -20.72 17.86
C ARG A 333 -11.76 -20.51 19.25
N GLU A 334 -11.24 -19.56 20.01
CA GLU A 334 -11.73 -19.22 21.37
C GLU A 334 -12.76 -18.08 21.34
N HIS A 335 -12.81 -17.29 20.25
CA HIS A 335 -13.62 -16.08 20.16
C HIS A 335 -14.35 -16.00 18.83
N ASP A 336 -15.64 -16.39 18.81
CA ASP A 336 -16.51 -16.39 17.61
C ASP A 336 -16.69 -15.01 16.95
N VAL A 337 -16.27 -13.94 17.63
CA VAL A 337 -16.34 -12.57 17.10
C VAL A 337 -15.36 -12.34 15.93
N ILE A 338 -14.30 -13.15 15.83
CA ILE A 338 -13.36 -13.14 14.71
C ILE A 338 -13.92 -14.03 13.61
N THR A 339 -14.41 -13.41 12.53
CA THR A 339 -15.06 -14.14 11.42
C THR A 339 -14.05 -14.65 10.41
N GLN A 340 -12.94 -13.94 10.16
CA GLN A 340 -11.93 -14.34 9.20
C GLN A 340 -10.54 -13.78 9.57
N VAL A 341 -9.48 -14.54 9.27
CA VAL A 341 -8.08 -14.11 9.30
C VAL A 341 -7.50 -14.32 7.91
N ARG A 342 -6.98 -13.25 7.30
CA ARG A 342 -6.45 -13.25 5.93
C ARG A 342 -5.22 -12.37 5.80
N GLY A 343 -4.47 -12.52 4.72
CA GLY A 343 -3.32 -11.68 4.40
C GLY A 343 -2.15 -12.46 3.85
N LEU A 344 -1.09 -11.73 3.47
CA LEU A 344 0.19 -12.25 2.99
C LEU A 344 1.32 -11.58 3.76
N GLY A 345 2.33 -12.33 4.16
CA GLY A 345 3.45 -11.81 4.96
C GLY A 345 2.96 -11.04 6.18
N LEU A 346 3.43 -9.81 6.35
CA LEU A 346 3.03 -8.89 7.42
C LEU A 346 1.97 -7.85 6.97
N MET A 347 1.13 -8.19 6.02
CA MET A 347 -0.07 -7.48 5.63
C MET A 347 -1.28 -8.33 6.00
N VAL A 348 -1.66 -8.33 7.29
CA VAL A 348 -2.67 -9.23 7.87
C VAL A 348 -3.91 -8.47 8.30
N GLY A 349 -5.08 -8.98 7.93
CA GLY A 349 -6.40 -8.48 8.32
C GLY A 349 -7.15 -9.50 9.18
N THR A 350 -7.73 -9.02 10.26
CA THR A 350 -8.64 -9.79 11.12
C THR A 350 -10.04 -9.19 10.97
N GLU A 351 -10.97 -9.95 10.44
CA GLU A 351 -12.35 -9.52 10.21
C GLU A 351 -13.23 -9.82 11.41
N PHE A 352 -14.15 -8.92 11.69
CA PHE A 352 -15.15 -9.00 12.75
C PHE A 352 -16.55 -8.78 12.19
N SER A 353 -17.55 -9.22 12.90
CA SER A 353 -18.97 -9.01 12.55
C SER A 353 -19.45 -7.57 12.81
N ASP A 354 -18.74 -6.81 13.64
CA ASP A 354 -19.18 -5.49 14.13
C ASP A 354 -18.02 -4.49 14.27
N ALA A 355 -18.21 -3.30 13.69
CA ALA A 355 -17.22 -2.21 13.73
C ALA A 355 -17.07 -1.58 15.14
N ALA A 356 -18.14 -1.57 15.95
CA ALA A 356 -18.04 -1.06 17.31
C ALA A 356 -17.14 -1.96 18.17
N ARG A 357 -17.18 -3.27 17.94
CA ARG A 357 -16.27 -4.23 18.56
C ARG A 357 -14.81 -3.96 18.15
N VAL A 358 -14.56 -3.71 16.88
CA VAL A 358 -13.20 -3.36 16.40
C VAL A 358 -12.69 -2.11 17.11
N ALA A 359 -13.53 -1.07 17.23
CA ALA A 359 -13.16 0.17 17.92
C ALA A 359 -12.86 -0.06 19.41
N ALA A 360 -13.66 -0.90 20.10
CA ALA A 360 -13.42 -1.25 21.50
C ALA A 360 -12.11 -2.01 21.69
N ILE A 361 -11.82 -2.99 20.83
CA ILE A 361 -10.57 -3.76 20.83
C ILE A 361 -9.37 -2.83 20.57
N GLN A 362 -9.44 -1.95 19.57
CA GLN A 362 -8.36 -0.99 19.28
C GLN A 362 -8.08 -0.08 20.49
N LYS A 363 -9.14 0.42 21.12
CA LYS A 363 -9.03 1.26 22.32
C LYS A 363 -8.33 0.51 23.45
N HIS A 364 -8.75 -0.71 23.76
CA HIS A 364 -8.13 -1.51 24.81
C HIS A 364 -6.67 -1.87 24.50
N CYS A 365 -6.36 -2.24 23.25
CA CYS A 365 -4.98 -2.48 22.82
C CYS A 365 -4.10 -1.25 23.03
N LEU A 366 -4.61 -0.05 22.72
CA LEU A 366 -3.88 1.20 22.89
C LEU A 366 -3.67 1.54 24.38
N GLU A 367 -4.74 1.54 25.18
CA GLU A 367 -4.75 2.06 26.56
C GLU A 367 -4.08 1.10 27.55
N GLU A 368 -4.37 -0.19 27.43
CA GLU A 368 -3.90 -1.21 28.36
C GLU A 368 -2.73 -2.05 27.79
N GLY A 369 -2.81 -2.35 26.48
CA GLY A 369 -1.82 -3.19 25.82
C GLY A 369 -0.62 -2.43 25.25
N ARG A 370 -0.66 -1.09 25.24
CA ARG A 370 0.34 -0.22 24.59
C ARG A 370 0.67 -0.66 23.15
N LEU A 371 -0.34 -1.16 22.44
CA LEU A 371 -0.25 -1.64 21.07
C LEU A 371 -1.09 -0.74 20.15
N ILE A 372 -0.45 -0.18 19.12
CA ILE A 372 -1.11 0.66 18.12
C ILE A 372 -1.57 -0.21 16.96
N LEU A 373 -2.88 -0.30 16.75
CA LEU A 373 -3.52 -0.97 15.63
C LEU A 373 -4.45 -0.02 14.88
N MET A 374 -4.77 -0.33 13.63
CA MET A 374 -5.69 0.45 12.81
C MET A 374 -6.78 -0.44 12.20
N ASN A 375 -7.97 0.13 11.99
CA ASN A 375 -9.03 -0.54 11.25
C ASN A 375 -8.98 -0.22 9.75
N ALA A 376 -9.65 -1.05 8.97
CA ALA A 376 -9.89 -0.89 7.54
C ALA A 376 -11.23 -1.50 7.11
N GLY A 377 -11.41 -1.63 5.80
CA GLY A 377 -12.64 -2.12 5.20
C GLY A 377 -13.70 -1.04 5.05
N THR A 378 -14.56 -1.21 4.08
CA THR A 378 -15.67 -0.27 3.79
C THR A 378 -16.56 -0.07 5.01
N TYR A 379 -16.76 -1.12 5.78
CA TYR A 379 -17.61 -1.13 6.98
C TYR A 379 -16.85 -0.92 8.28
N GLY A 380 -15.49 -0.81 8.24
CA GLY A 380 -14.67 -0.63 9.44
C GLY A 380 -14.54 -1.87 10.33
N THR A 381 -14.88 -3.03 9.79
CA THR A 381 -14.91 -4.34 10.49
C THR A 381 -13.59 -5.10 10.45
N CYS A 382 -12.61 -4.65 9.69
CA CYS A 382 -11.29 -5.27 9.60
C CYS A 382 -10.29 -4.56 10.51
N LEU A 383 -9.63 -5.29 11.40
CA LEU A 383 -8.46 -4.84 12.15
C LEU A 383 -7.20 -5.17 11.34
N ARG A 384 -6.33 -4.18 11.13
CA ARG A 384 -5.09 -4.32 10.35
C ARG A 384 -3.88 -4.51 11.25
N TRP A 385 -3.03 -5.46 10.83
CA TRP A 385 -1.73 -5.74 11.42
C TRP A 385 -0.66 -5.42 10.38
N MET A 386 0.09 -4.36 10.60
CA MET A 386 1.10 -3.88 9.66
C MET A 386 2.34 -3.34 10.39
N PRO A 387 2.99 -4.18 11.24
CA PRO A 387 4.19 -3.76 11.95
C PRO A 387 5.29 -3.37 10.97
N PRO A 388 6.34 -2.66 11.41
CA PRO A 388 7.59 -2.60 10.67
C PRO A 388 8.10 -4.01 10.33
N LEU A 389 8.74 -4.19 9.17
CA LEU A 389 9.12 -5.53 8.69
C LEU A 389 10.30 -6.14 9.44
N VAL A 390 10.92 -5.36 10.31
CA VAL A 390 11.97 -5.79 11.24
C VAL A 390 11.43 -6.36 12.56
N VAL A 391 10.10 -6.46 12.69
CA VAL A 391 9.45 -7.04 13.87
C VAL A 391 10.02 -8.42 14.18
N ASN A 392 10.29 -8.69 15.46
CA ASN A 392 10.83 -9.96 15.92
C ASN A 392 9.74 -10.85 16.56
N GLU A 393 10.13 -12.05 16.93
CA GLU A 393 9.24 -13.07 17.53
C GLU A 393 8.58 -12.58 18.81
N ALA A 394 9.37 -12.01 19.73
CA ALA A 394 8.87 -11.54 21.01
C ALA A 394 7.89 -10.37 20.87
N GLU A 395 8.10 -9.48 19.90
CA GLU A 395 7.19 -8.37 19.60
C GLU A 395 5.84 -8.86 19.02
N ILE A 396 5.84 -9.93 18.22
CA ILE A 396 4.60 -10.58 17.77
C ILE A 396 3.86 -11.20 18.97
N ASP A 397 4.58 -11.90 19.85
CA ASP A 397 3.98 -12.51 21.04
C ASP A 397 3.37 -11.46 21.98
N LEU A 398 4.05 -10.33 22.19
CA LEU A 398 3.50 -9.20 22.95
C LEU A 398 2.23 -8.65 22.31
N ALA A 399 2.21 -8.48 21.01
CA ALA A 399 1.04 -7.98 20.30
C ALA A 399 -0.15 -8.96 20.37
N LEU A 400 0.09 -10.26 20.24
CA LEU A 400 -0.92 -11.30 20.39
C LEU A 400 -1.47 -11.35 21.83
N ALA A 401 -0.61 -11.21 22.84
CA ALA A 401 -1.05 -11.16 24.24
C ALA A 401 -1.92 -9.95 24.53
N ALA A 402 -1.56 -8.76 24.04
CA ALA A 402 -2.35 -7.54 24.17
C ALA A 402 -3.73 -7.69 23.48
N PHE A 403 -3.74 -8.31 22.29
CA PHE A 403 -4.96 -8.58 21.56
C PHE A 403 -5.87 -9.59 22.27
N ALA A 404 -5.32 -10.67 22.81
CA ALA A 404 -6.06 -11.66 23.58
C ALA A 404 -6.71 -11.03 24.82
N ALA A 405 -5.99 -10.14 25.53
CA ALA A 405 -6.55 -9.39 26.64
C ALA A 405 -7.71 -8.48 26.20
N ALA A 406 -7.55 -7.78 25.07
CA ALA A 406 -8.59 -6.93 24.50
C ALA A 406 -9.85 -7.72 24.11
N LEU A 407 -9.70 -8.89 23.48
CA LEU A 407 -10.83 -9.77 23.14
C LEU A 407 -11.63 -10.17 24.39
N LYS A 408 -10.95 -10.54 25.48
CA LYS A 408 -11.60 -10.90 26.76
C LYS A 408 -12.29 -9.72 27.43
N ALA A 409 -11.67 -8.55 27.42
CA ALA A 409 -12.21 -7.35 28.05
C ALA A 409 -13.40 -6.74 27.30
N THR A 410 -13.53 -7.03 26.02
CA THR A 410 -14.58 -6.51 25.14
C THR A 410 -15.61 -7.57 24.73
N ALA A 411 -15.61 -8.73 25.38
CA ALA A 411 -16.49 -9.87 25.11
C ALA A 411 -18.00 -9.55 25.31
#